data_a9a91753bf8e19ef28017c6c8a0c1742
#
_entry.id   a9a91753bf8e19ef28017c6c8a0c1742
#
_cell.length_a   1.000
_cell.length_b   1.000
_cell.length_c   1.000
_cell.angle_alpha   90.00
_cell.angle_beta   90.00
_cell.angle_gamma   90.00
#
_symmetry.space_group_name_H-M   'P 1'
#
loop_
_entity.id
_entity.type
_entity.pdbx_description
1 polymer ?
#
loop_
_entity_poly.entity_id
_entity_poly.type
_entity_poly.pdbx_seq_one_letter_code
_entity_poly.pdbx_strand_id
1 'polypeptide(L)'
;MTHQPSFSQAEFADKKKITRREKFLTRMEALIPWAKLLAVIEPFYPKGERGRPPIGLERMLRVYFLQQWYGLADEALEDALYDSQALQGFARIDLTAEGVPDATTLLKFRRLLETHDLCKGLFAAINTDLTARGLLLREGTLVDATLIAAPPSTKNKEKKRDPEMHQTRKGNQWYFGMKAHIGADRDSKLVHTVVVTAANVADVTKTAELLHGQETQVHADAGYTGVEQRAEIVALKRKID
;
A
#
# COMPACT_ATOMS: atom_id res chain seq x y z
N MET A 1 18.38 26.76 0.76
CA MET A 1 17.57 28.00 0.63
C MET A 1 16.45 27.88 1.65
N THR A 2 16.38 28.82 2.60
CA THR A 2 15.30 28.88 3.59
C THR A 2 14.03 29.32 2.87
N HIS A 3 13.07 28.40 2.79
CA HIS A 3 11.77 28.64 2.17
C HIS A 3 10.97 29.62 3.04
N GLN A 4 10.63 30.77 2.52
CA GLN A 4 9.78 31.77 3.22
C GLN A 4 8.32 31.30 3.08
N PRO A 5 7.60 31.05 4.20
CA PRO A 5 6.21 30.58 4.12
C PRO A 5 5.32 31.69 3.50
N SER A 6 4.35 31.26 2.70
CA SER A 6 3.32 32.15 2.17
C SER A 6 2.38 32.64 3.29
N PHE A 7 1.65 33.77 3.08
CA PHE A 7 0.68 34.24 4.05
C PHE A 7 -0.35 33.19 4.44
N SER A 8 -0.86 32.42 3.48
CA SER A 8 -1.80 31.33 3.75
C SER A 8 -1.18 30.16 4.55
N GLN A 9 0.11 29.89 4.38
CA GLN A 9 0.84 28.92 5.19
C GLN A 9 1.05 29.41 6.63
N ALA A 10 1.30 30.73 6.80
CA ALA A 10 1.42 31.32 8.13
C ALA A 10 0.08 31.31 8.88
N GLU A 11 -1.04 31.70 8.25
CA GLU A 11 -2.38 31.59 8.83
C GLU A 11 -2.76 30.15 9.18
N PHE A 12 -2.37 29.19 8.35
CA PHE A 12 -2.61 27.77 8.62
C PHE A 12 -1.80 27.27 9.80
N ALA A 13 -0.55 27.73 9.97
CA ALA A 13 0.31 27.38 11.10
C ALA A 13 -0.22 27.94 12.42
N ASP A 14 -0.77 29.18 12.41
CA ASP A 14 -1.27 29.87 13.60
C ASP A 14 -2.69 29.43 14.03
N LYS A 15 -3.35 28.56 13.28
CA LYS A 15 -4.69 28.08 13.63
C LYS A 15 -4.72 27.35 14.97
N LYS A 16 -5.76 27.63 15.76
CA LYS A 16 -5.94 27.05 17.12
C LYS A 16 -6.19 25.55 17.14
N LYS A 17 -6.65 24.94 16.04
CA LYS A 17 -7.07 23.54 15.98
C LYS A 17 -6.19 22.74 15.02
N ILE A 18 -5.54 21.70 15.52
CA ILE A 18 -4.90 20.67 14.69
C ILE A 18 -5.95 19.64 14.26
N THR A 19 -6.11 19.46 12.97
CA THR A 19 -7.10 18.52 12.41
C THR A 19 -6.67 17.07 12.59
N ARG A 20 -7.62 16.12 12.47
CA ARG A 20 -7.30 14.67 12.47
C ARG A 20 -6.35 14.31 11.33
N ARG A 21 -6.53 14.93 10.16
CA ARG A 21 -5.66 14.75 8.99
C ARG A 21 -4.23 15.15 9.28
N GLU A 22 -4.01 16.32 9.84
CA GLU A 22 -2.65 16.79 10.20
C GLU A 22 -1.99 15.87 11.23
N LYS A 23 -2.71 15.45 12.27
CA LYS A 23 -2.18 14.50 13.27
C LYS A 23 -1.74 13.20 12.61
N PHE A 24 -2.53 12.68 11.68
CA PHE A 24 -2.19 11.47 10.93
C PHE A 24 -0.95 11.69 10.06
N LEU A 25 -0.91 12.76 9.26
CA LEU A 25 0.19 13.05 8.36
C LEU A 25 1.51 13.31 9.11
N THR A 26 1.45 14.02 10.25
CA THR A 26 2.63 14.21 11.12
C THR A 26 3.16 12.89 11.66
N ARG A 27 2.28 11.96 12.04
CA ARG A 27 2.71 10.62 12.47
C ARG A 27 3.33 9.83 11.33
N MET A 28 2.73 9.87 10.14
CA MET A 28 3.28 9.18 8.96
C MET A 28 4.63 9.75 8.55
N GLU A 29 4.82 11.08 8.62
CA GLU A 29 6.11 11.72 8.36
C GLU A 29 7.22 11.14 9.26
N ALA A 30 6.94 10.92 10.55
CA ALA A 30 7.90 10.39 11.51
C ALA A 30 8.12 8.87 11.39
N LEU A 31 7.09 8.12 10.92
CA LEU A 31 7.15 6.66 10.85
C LEU A 31 7.80 6.16 9.57
N ILE A 32 7.59 6.83 8.44
CA ILE A 32 8.04 6.35 7.14
C ILE A 32 9.55 6.50 7.00
N PRO A 33 10.27 5.42 6.64
CA PRO A 33 11.71 5.45 6.41
C PRO A 33 12.03 5.99 5.00
N TRP A 34 11.76 7.29 4.75
CA TRP A 34 11.82 7.93 3.43
C TRP A 34 13.07 7.56 2.64
N ALA A 35 14.26 7.68 3.24
CA ALA A 35 15.52 7.40 2.56
C ALA A 35 15.60 5.95 2.02
N LYS A 36 15.10 4.98 2.79
CA LYS A 36 15.08 3.57 2.39
C LYS A 36 14.11 3.35 1.22
N LEU A 37 12.92 3.98 1.27
CA LEU A 37 11.93 3.85 0.20
C LEU A 37 12.37 4.52 -1.09
N LEU A 38 12.96 5.71 -0.99
CA LEU A 38 13.50 6.41 -2.15
C LEU A 38 14.61 5.60 -2.84
N ALA A 39 15.50 4.98 -2.07
CA ALA A 39 16.57 4.13 -2.61
C ALA A 39 16.05 2.93 -3.43
N VAL A 40 14.85 2.42 -3.12
CA VAL A 40 14.21 1.34 -3.90
C VAL A 40 13.78 1.82 -5.28
N ILE A 41 13.30 3.08 -5.40
CA ILE A 41 12.71 3.60 -6.64
C ILE A 41 13.75 4.34 -7.49
N GLU A 42 14.72 4.99 -6.86
CA GLU A 42 15.69 5.89 -7.51
C GLU A 42 16.38 5.31 -8.75
N PRO A 43 16.79 4.01 -8.79
CA PRO A 43 17.43 3.43 -9.96
C PRO A 43 16.56 3.43 -11.23
N PHE A 44 15.24 3.46 -11.05
CA PHE A 44 14.24 3.38 -12.13
C PHE A 44 13.60 4.72 -12.45
N TYR A 45 13.84 5.74 -11.60
CA TYR A 45 13.20 7.04 -11.75
C TYR A 45 13.87 7.87 -12.84
N PRO A 46 13.09 8.57 -13.71
CA PRO A 46 13.66 9.39 -14.79
C PRO A 46 14.60 10.48 -14.27
N LYS A 47 15.78 10.61 -14.89
CA LYS A 47 16.81 11.60 -14.50
C LYS A 47 16.65 12.98 -15.14
N GLY A 48 15.70 13.13 -16.06
CA GLY A 48 15.41 14.44 -16.68
C GLY A 48 16.48 14.95 -17.63
N GLU A 49 17.14 14.07 -18.39
CA GLU A 49 18.23 14.44 -19.31
C GLU A 49 17.74 15.24 -20.53
N ARG A 50 16.46 15.13 -20.89
CA ARG A 50 15.85 15.85 -22.03
C ARG A 50 14.42 16.29 -21.69
N GLY A 51 14.05 17.52 -22.08
CA GLY A 51 12.71 18.06 -21.93
C GLY A 51 12.42 18.64 -20.53
N ARG A 52 11.14 18.68 -20.13
CA ARG A 52 10.73 19.18 -18.80
C ARG A 52 11.28 18.26 -17.72
N PRO A 53 11.95 18.79 -16.70
CA PRO A 53 12.44 17.99 -15.57
C PRO A 53 11.29 17.20 -14.92
N PRO A 54 11.53 15.94 -14.51
CA PRO A 54 10.53 15.19 -13.76
C PRO A 54 10.28 15.84 -12.40
N ILE A 55 9.08 15.67 -11.88
CA ILE A 55 8.75 16.05 -10.51
C ILE A 55 9.64 15.24 -9.56
N GLY A 56 10.15 15.85 -8.50
CA GLY A 56 11.06 15.19 -7.56
C GLY A 56 10.47 13.87 -7.03
N LEU A 57 11.30 12.80 -7.01
CA LEU A 57 10.88 11.46 -6.62
C LEU A 57 10.20 11.41 -5.25
N GLU A 58 10.76 12.09 -4.25
CA GLU A 58 10.18 12.12 -2.90
C GLU A 58 8.76 12.69 -2.91
N ARG A 59 8.53 13.76 -3.68
CA ARG A 59 7.21 14.36 -3.83
C ARG A 59 6.23 13.38 -4.48
N MET A 60 6.62 12.72 -5.55
CA MET A 60 5.77 11.72 -6.20
C MET A 60 5.42 10.56 -5.28
N LEU A 61 6.35 10.07 -4.48
CA LEU A 61 6.09 9.01 -3.50
C LEU A 61 5.14 9.49 -2.39
N ARG A 62 5.29 10.73 -1.90
CA ARG A 62 4.40 11.35 -0.91
C ARG A 62 2.98 11.48 -1.45
N VAL A 63 2.83 11.97 -2.67
CA VAL A 63 1.53 12.10 -3.34
C VAL A 63 0.89 10.72 -3.56
N TYR A 64 1.67 9.72 -3.97
CA TYR A 64 1.21 8.34 -4.09
C TYR A 64 0.68 7.78 -2.75
N PHE A 65 1.38 8.01 -1.64
CA PHE A 65 0.90 7.60 -0.32
C PHE A 65 -0.39 8.32 0.08
N LEU A 66 -0.53 9.62 -0.20
CA LEU A 66 -1.78 10.34 0.03
C LEU A 66 -2.93 9.69 -0.74
N GLN A 67 -2.71 9.32 -2.00
CA GLN A 67 -3.71 8.62 -2.80
C GLN A 67 -4.17 7.32 -2.14
N GLN A 68 -3.22 6.48 -1.72
CA GLN A 68 -3.52 5.19 -1.10
C GLN A 68 -4.25 5.36 0.25
N TRP A 69 -3.78 6.25 1.12
CA TRP A 69 -4.38 6.43 2.44
C TRP A 69 -5.77 7.02 2.43
N TYR A 70 -6.07 7.86 1.47
CA TYR A 70 -7.39 8.52 1.37
C TYR A 70 -8.30 7.90 0.31
N GLY A 71 -7.83 6.90 -0.45
CA GLY A 71 -8.60 6.18 -1.47
C GLY A 71 -9.10 7.11 -2.58
N LEU A 72 -8.30 8.11 -2.98
CA LEU A 72 -8.70 9.13 -3.94
C LEU A 72 -8.45 8.67 -5.38
N ALA A 73 -9.41 8.94 -6.27
CA ALA A 73 -9.18 8.88 -7.72
C ALA A 73 -8.14 9.94 -8.15
N ASP A 74 -7.55 9.80 -9.33
CA ASP A 74 -6.45 10.67 -9.77
C ASP A 74 -6.85 12.15 -9.80
N GLU A 75 -7.98 12.48 -10.41
CA GLU A 75 -8.51 13.84 -10.47
C GLU A 75 -8.89 14.38 -9.09
N ALA A 76 -9.53 13.54 -8.26
CA ALA A 76 -9.89 13.93 -6.89
C ALA A 76 -8.67 14.17 -5.98
N LEU A 77 -7.55 13.48 -6.23
CA LEU A 77 -6.30 13.74 -5.52
C LEU A 77 -5.69 15.08 -5.96
N GLU A 78 -5.71 15.37 -7.26
CA GLU A 78 -5.25 16.63 -7.82
C GLU A 78 -6.01 17.80 -7.18
N ASP A 79 -7.35 17.77 -7.20
CA ASP A 79 -8.22 18.78 -6.56
C ASP A 79 -7.92 18.90 -5.06
N ALA A 80 -7.83 17.76 -4.36
CA ALA A 80 -7.54 17.76 -2.92
C ALA A 80 -6.18 18.36 -2.57
N LEU A 81 -5.19 18.25 -3.45
CA LEU A 81 -3.88 18.90 -3.29
C LEU A 81 -3.94 20.39 -3.51
N TYR A 82 -4.86 20.89 -4.37
CA TYR A 82 -5.10 22.34 -4.50
C TYR A 82 -5.87 22.90 -3.29
N ASP A 83 -6.82 22.15 -2.73
CA ASP A 83 -7.72 22.63 -1.68
C ASP A 83 -7.16 22.51 -0.27
N SER A 84 -6.24 21.56 -0.02
CA SER A 84 -5.82 21.20 1.33
C SER A 84 -4.37 21.53 1.65
N GLN A 85 -4.14 22.58 2.43
CA GLN A 85 -2.80 22.94 2.90
C GLN A 85 -2.12 21.80 3.70
N ALA A 86 -2.88 20.96 4.40
CA ALA A 86 -2.32 19.81 5.10
C ALA A 86 -1.73 18.78 4.13
N LEU A 87 -2.41 18.54 2.99
CA LEU A 87 -1.91 17.63 1.96
C LEU A 87 -0.72 18.24 1.19
N GLN A 88 -0.81 19.54 0.86
CA GLN A 88 0.31 20.28 0.25
C GLN A 88 1.56 20.23 1.11
N GLY A 89 1.43 20.52 2.41
CA GLY A 89 2.53 20.49 3.36
C GLY A 89 3.17 19.10 3.45
N PHE A 90 2.37 18.05 3.53
CA PHE A 90 2.89 16.67 3.52
C PHE A 90 3.57 16.32 2.19
N ALA A 91 2.98 16.69 1.05
CA ALA A 91 3.54 16.45 -0.27
C ALA A 91 4.74 17.37 -0.59
N ARG A 92 5.03 18.35 0.26
CA ARG A 92 6.06 19.39 0.04
C ARG A 92 5.84 20.16 -1.27
N ILE A 93 4.58 20.51 -1.55
CA ILE A 93 4.18 21.31 -2.70
C ILE A 93 4.01 22.76 -2.26
N ASP A 94 4.63 23.67 -3.01
CA ASP A 94 4.43 25.10 -2.90
C ASP A 94 3.73 25.60 -4.16
N LEU A 95 2.44 25.91 -4.05
CA LEU A 95 1.62 26.36 -5.17
C LEU A 95 2.06 27.72 -5.75
N THR A 96 2.88 28.49 -5.02
CA THR A 96 3.44 29.74 -5.53
C THR A 96 4.61 29.52 -6.50
N ALA A 97 5.30 28.38 -6.36
CA ALA A 97 6.47 28.05 -7.15
C ALA A 97 6.20 26.99 -8.22
N GLU A 98 5.19 26.14 -8.03
CA GLU A 98 4.96 24.98 -8.88
C GLU A 98 3.50 24.50 -8.87
N GLY A 99 3.12 23.76 -9.93
CA GLY A 99 1.81 23.11 -9.99
C GLY A 99 1.79 21.75 -9.28
N VAL A 100 0.59 21.30 -8.99
CA VAL A 100 0.31 19.94 -8.49
C VAL A 100 0.58 18.91 -9.61
N PRO A 101 1.05 17.70 -9.29
CA PRO A 101 1.10 16.59 -10.25
C PRO A 101 -0.30 16.27 -10.80
N ASP A 102 -0.45 16.28 -12.12
CA ASP A 102 -1.71 15.95 -12.78
C ASP A 102 -2.01 14.44 -12.76
N ALA A 103 -3.25 14.06 -13.07
CA ALA A 103 -3.71 12.67 -13.16
C ALA A 103 -2.83 11.81 -14.08
N THR A 104 -2.33 12.38 -15.19
CA THR A 104 -1.46 11.67 -16.14
C THR A 104 -0.09 11.38 -15.53
N THR A 105 0.45 12.31 -14.78
CA THR A 105 1.74 12.14 -14.07
C THR A 105 1.61 11.07 -12.98
N LEU A 106 0.51 11.05 -12.23
CA LEU A 106 0.21 10.01 -11.25
C LEU A 106 0.11 8.62 -11.89
N LEU A 107 -0.58 8.51 -13.02
CA LEU A 107 -0.69 7.27 -13.78
C LEU A 107 0.68 6.76 -14.25
N LYS A 108 1.55 7.65 -14.76
CA LYS A 108 2.91 7.30 -15.16
C LYS A 108 3.74 6.80 -13.98
N PHE A 109 3.61 7.42 -12.82
CA PHE A 109 4.32 6.98 -11.62
C PHE A 109 3.86 5.59 -11.16
N ARG A 110 2.55 5.32 -11.12
CA ARG A 110 2.03 3.98 -10.79
C ARG A 110 2.53 2.93 -11.78
N ARG A 111 2.49 3.22 -13.09
CA ARG A 111 3.03 2.30 -14.10
C ARG A 111 4.52 2.00 -13.91
N LEU A 112 5.31 2.98 -13.49
CA LEU A 112 6.72 2.76 -13.15
C LEU A 112 6.84 1.78 -11.97
N LEU A 113 6.06 1.97 -10.90
CA LEU A 113 6.06 1.06 -9.75
C LEU A 113 5.65 -0.36 -10.15
N GLU A 114 4.62 -0.51 -10.99
CA GLU A 114 4.11 -1.79 -11.49
C GLU A 114 5.10 -2.47 -12.41
N THR A 115 5.63 -1.75 -13.41
CA THR A 115 6.53 -2.31 -14.42
C THR A 115 7.79 -2.92 -13.81
N HIS A 116 8.28 -2.37 -12.72
CA HIS A 116 9.49 -2.81 -12.03
C HIS A 116 9.20 -3.56 -10.73
N ASP A 117 7.94 -3.91 -10.46
CA ASP A 117 7.50 -4.63 -9.23
C ASP A 117 7.99 -3.97 -7.92
N LEU A 118 8.09 -2.61 -7.93
CA LEU A 118 8.68 -1.86 -6.83
C LEU A 118 7.84 -1.86 -5.56
N CYS A 119 6.52 -2.09 -5.67
CA CYS A 119 5.64 -2.16 -4.50
C CYS A 119 6.06 -3.26 -3.51
N LYS A 120 6.56 -4.39 -3.99
CA LYS A 120 7.11 -5.45 -3.12
C LYS A 120 8.38 -4.99 -2.41
N GLY A 121 9.27 -4.30 -3.12
CA GLY A 121 10.48 -3.73 -2.53
C GLY A 121 10.18 -2.68 -1.45
N LEU A 122 9.20 -1.81 -1.70
CA LEU A 122 8.72 -0.82 -0.73
C LEU A 122 8.13 -1.49 0.52
N PHE A 123 7.29 -2.50 0.33
CA PHE A 123 6.71 -3.27 1.43
C PHE A 123 7.78 -3.98 2.26
N ALA A 124 8.76 -4.63 1.62
CA ALA A 124 9.88 -5.27 2.30
C ALA A 124 10.74 -4.27 3.10
N ALA A 125 11.01 -3.09 2.53
CA ALA A 125 11.77 -2.03 3.21
C ALA A 125 11.05 -1.50 4.46
N ILE A 126 9.73 -1.32 4.39
CA ILE A 126 8.89 -0.93 5.53
C ILE A 126 8.92 -2.01 6.61
N ASN A 127 8.68 -3.27 6.26
CA ASN A 127 8.67 -4.38 7.23
C ASN A 127 10.04 -4.57 7.91
N THR A 128 11.13 -4.41 7.16
CA THR A 128 12.49 -4.44 7.71
C THR A 128 12.68 -3.32 8.74
N ASP A 129 12.21 -2.12 8.44
CA ASP A 129 12.32 -0.98 9.36
C ASP A 129 11.46 -1.17 10.62
N LEU A 130 10.22 -1.63 10.46
CA LEU A 130 9.32 -1.93 11.59
C LEU A 130 9.88 -3.03 12.50
N THR A 131 10.48 -4.07 11.92
CA THR A 131 11.16 -5.13 12.67
C THR A 131 12.36 -4.57 13.45
N ALA A 132 13.19 -3.75 12.80
CA ALA A 132 14.36 -3.13 13.46
C ALA A 132 13.98 -2.20 14.61
N ARG A 133 12.80 -1.59 14.56
CA ARG A 133 12.23 -0.76 15.64
C ARG A 133 11.51 -1.57 16.72
N GLY A 134 11.43 -2.89 16.61
CA GLY A 134 10.68 -3.76 17.53
C GLY A 134 9.15 -3.57 17.47
N LEU A 135 8.63 -3.04 16.38
CA LEU A 135 7.19 -2.83 16.19
C LEU A 135 6.50 -4.04 15.54
N LEU A 136 7.24 -4.88 14.85
CA LEU A 136 6.80 -6.15 14.29
C LEU A 136 7.44 -7.28 15.12
N LEU A 137 6.65 -7.92 15.99
CA LEU A 137 7.17 -8.84 17.02
C LEU A 137 7.40 -10.25 16.48
N ARG A 138 6.63 -10.70 15.50
CA ARG A 138 6.75 -12.01 14.85
C ARG A 138 6.56 -13.24 15.75
N GLU A 139 5.93 -13.08 16.91
CA GLU A 139 5.67 -14.19 17.84
C GLU A 139 4.47 -15.02 17.41
N GLY A 140 3.46 -14.39 16.82
CA GLY A 140 2.26 -15.03 16.30
C GLY A 140 1.75 -14.38 15.03
N THR A 141 1.15 -15.17 14.14
CA THR A 141 0.60 -14.69 12.87
C THR A 141 -0.91 -14.90 12.81
N LEU A 142 -1.63 -13.84 12.44
CA LEU A 142 -3.02 -13.89 12.02
C LEU A 142 -3.07 -14.07 10.51
N VAL A 143 -3.81 -15.06 10.02
CA VAL A 143 -4.01 -15.27 8.59
C VAL A 143 -5.45 -15.00 8.22
N ASP A 144 -5.66 -14.28 7.14
CA ASP A 144 -6.98 -13.95 6.59
C ASP A 144 -6.90 -13.72 5.08
N ALA A 145 -8.05 -13.72 4.42
CA ALA A 145 -8.14 -13.44 3.00
C ALA A 145 -9.28 -12.47 2.66
N THR A 146 -8.98 -11.51 1.82
CA THR A 146 -9.93 -10.51 1.37
C THR A 146 -10.14 -10.59 -0.13
N LEU A 147 -11.41 -10.48 -0.57
CA LEU A 147 -11.77 -10.43 -2.00
C LEU A 147 -11.50 -9.04 -2.57
N ILE A 148 -10.80 -9.00 -3.69
CA ILE A 148 -10.60 -7.82 -4.53
C ILE A 148 -11.51 -8.00 -5.74
N ALA A 149 -12.71 -7.44 -5.66
CA ALA A 149 -13.70 -7.54 -6.72
C ALA A 149 -13.34 -6.63 -7.90
N ALA A 150 -13.46 -7.18 -9.11
CA ALA A 150 -13.31 -6.46 -10.36
C ALA A 150 -14.60 -6.51 -11.17
N PRO A 151 -14.86 -5.52 -12.06
CA PRO A 151 -16.01 -5.56 -12.95
C PRO A 151 -15.93 -6.79 -13.87
N PRO A 152 -16.99 -7.62 -13.93
CA PRO A 152 -17.00 -8.82 -14.78
C PRO A 152 -17.24 -8.50 -16.28
N SER A 153 -17.09 -7.25 -16.67
CA SER A 153 -17.39 -6.75 -18.01
C SER A 153 -16.41 -7.28 -19.05
N THR A 154 -16.95 -7.61 -20.23
CA THR A 154 -16.20 -7.96 -21.44
C THR A 154 -16.21 -6.83 -22.48
N LYS A 155 -16.58 -5.59 -22.08
CA LYS A 155 -16.66 -4.43 -22.97
C LYS A 155 -15.30 -3.76 -23.26
N ASN A 156 -14.19 -4.45 -23.00
CA ASN A 156 -12.87 -4.01 -23.38
C ASN A 156 -12.59 -4.29 -24.86
N LYS A 157 -11.46 -3.76 -25.39
CA LYS A 157 -11.03 -3.92 -26.79
C LYS A 157 -10.92 -5.39 -27.21
N GLU A 158 -10.50 -6.26 -26.29
CA GLU A 158 -10.29 -7.69 -26.55
C GLU A 158 -11.53 -8.55 -26.32
N LYS A 159 -12.63 -7.97 -25.80
CA LYS A 159 -13.87 -8.66 -25.43
C LYS A 159 -13.67 -9.88 -24.54
N LYS A 160 -12.64 -9.85 -23.69
CA LYS A 160 -12.26 -10.94 -22.79
C LYS A 160 -12.19 -10.42 -21.36
N ARG A 161 -12.43 -11.32 -20.40
CA ARG A 161 -12.13 -11.08 -19.00
C ARG A 161 -10.63 -11.24 -18.77
N ASP A 162 -10.12 -10.60 -17.71
CA ASP A 162 -8.74 -10.79 -17.28
C ASP A 162 -8.48 -12.27 -16.96
N PRO A 163 -7.49 -12.92 -17.59
CA PRO A 163 -7.22 -14.34 -17.39
C PRO A 163 -6.65 -14.66 -15.98
N GLU A 164 -6.10 -13.68 -15.29
CA GLU A 164 -5.59 -13.86 -13.91
C GLU A 164 -6.70 -13.81 -12.86
N MET A 165 -7.90 -13.35 -13.23
CA MET A 165 -9.05 -13.21 -12.34
C MET A 165 -10.02 -14.38 -12.50
N HIS A 166 -10.69 -14.76 -11.41
CA HIS A 166 -11.67 -15.85 -11.41
C HIS A 166 -12.92 -15.50 -10.62
N GLN A 167 -13.98 -16.29 -10.84
CA GLN A 167 -15.22 -16.19 -10.07
C GLN A 167 -15.10 -16.97 -8.76
N THR A 168 -15.63 -16.40 -7.69
CA THR A 168 -15.80 -17.07 -6.40
C THR A 168 -17.16 -16.71 -5.82
N ARG A 169 -17.66 -17.55 -4.90
CA ARG A 169 -18.92 -17.32 -4.20
C ARG A 169 -18.65 -17.09 -2.72
N LYS A 170 -19.19 -15.99 -2.18
CA LYS A 170 -19.19 -15.73 -0.74
C LYS A 170 -20.65 -15.58 -0.27
N GLY A 171 -21.12 -16.50 0.56
CA GLY A 171 -22.53 -16.59 0.88
C GLY A 171 -23.38 -16.86 -0.36
N ASN A 172 -24.35 -16.00 -0.63
CA ASN A 172 -25.23 -16.12 -1.80
C ASN A 172 -24.81 -15.23 -2.97
N GLN A 173 -23.67 -14.52 -2.87
CA GLN A 173 -23.23 -13.58 -3.89
C GLN A 173 -22.01 -14.08 -4.65
N TRP A 174 -22.00 -13.90 -5.97
CA TRP A 174 -20.87 -14.19 -6.83
C TRP A 174 -20.01 -12.94 -7.02
N TYR A 175 -18.69 -13.14 -6.97
CA TYR A 175 -17.68 -12.13 -7.21
C TYR A 175 -16.74 -12.59 -8.32
N PHE A 176 -16.28 -11.65 -9.12
CA PHE A 176 -15.21 -11.87 -10.09
C PHE A 176 -14.03 -11.00 -9.69
N GLY A 177 -12.81 -11.54 -9.69
CA GLY A 177 -11.63 -10.78 -9.32
C GLY A 177 -10.51 -11.64 -8.78
N MET A 178 -9.78 -11.06 -7.85
CA MET A 178 -8.64 -11.68 -7.16
C MET A 178 -8.92 -11.79 -5.66
N LYS A 179 -8.02 -12.45 -4.95
CA LYS A 179 -8.02 -12.57 -3.51
C LYS A 179 -6.64 -12.20 -2.98
N ALA A 180 -6.60 -11.32 -1.97
CA ALA A 180 -5.40 -11.04 -1.22
C ALA A 180 -5.43 -11.84 0.09
N HIS A 181 -4.49 -12.76 0.23
CA HIS A 181 -4.23 -13.48 1.47
C HIS A 181 -3.18 -12.70 2.25
N ILE A 182 -3.40 -12.47 3.52
CA ILE A 182 -2.53 -11.67 4.38
C ILE A 182 -2.06 -12.48 5.59
N GLY A 183 -0.79 -12.29 5.93
CA GLY A 183 -0.22 -12.67 7.23
C GLY A 183 0.08 -11.40 8.01
N ALA A 184 -0.52 -11.27 9.19
CA ALA A 184 -0.33 -10.12 10.06
C ALA A 184 0.20 -10.56 11.43
N ASP A 185 1.07 -9.78 12.01
CA ASP A 185 1.55 -9.99 13.37
C ASP A 185 0.38 -9.97 14.36
N ARG A 186 0.31 -10.97 15.23
CA ARG A 186 -0.80 -11.14 16.17
C ARG A 186 -0.95 -9.95 17.12
N ASP A 187 0.13 -9.37 17.58
CA ASP A 187 0.12 -8.36 18.64
C ASP A 187 0.04 -6.95 18.08
N SER A 188 0.92 -6.62 17.13
CA SER A 188 0.95 -5.29 16.50
C SER A 188 -0.13 -5.08 15.44
N LYS A 189 -0.74 -6.16 14.91
CA LYS A 189 -1.69 -6.15 13.78
C LYS A 189 -1.08 -5.66 12.46
N LEU A 190 0.23 -5.54 12.39
CA LEU A 190 0.94 -5.12 11.18
C LEU A 190 1.04 -6.27 10.19
N VAL A 191 0.70 -6.01 8.94
CA VAL A 191 0.81 -6.98 7.86
C VAL A 191 2.27 -7.17 7.48
N HIS A 192 2.76 -8.41 7.54
CA HIS A 192 4.14 -8.76 7.19
C HIS A 192 4.24 -9.55 5.88
N THR A 193 3.16 -10.20 5.43
CA THR A 193 3.14 -11.00 4.21
C THR A 193 1.83 -10.78 3.46
N VAL A 194 1.91 -10.68 2.14
CA VAL A 194 0.74 -10.60 1.25
C VAL A 194 0.98 -11.51 0.06
N VAL A 195 0.00 -12.36 -0.24
CA VAL A 195 -0.03 -13.23 -1.41
C VAL A 195 -1.32 -12.96 -2.18
N VAL A 196 -1.22 -12.66 -3.47
CA VAL A 196 -2.39 -12.39 -4.32
C VAL A 196 -2.61 -13.57 -5.26
N THR A 197 -3.86 -14.01 -5.38
CA THR A 197 -4.26 -15.13 -6.23
C THR A 197 -5.57 -14.83 -6.95
N ALA A 198 -5.94 -15.64 -7.93
CA ALA A 198 -7.29 -15.64 -8.45
C ALA A 198 -8.30 -15.92 -7.33
N ALA A 199 -9.49 -15.31 -7.39
CA ALA A 199 -10.47 -15.36 -6.31
C ALA A 199 -10.99 -16.77 -5.95
N ASN A 200 -10.86 -17.75 -6.85
CA ASN A 200 -11.28 -19.14 -6.64
C ASN A 200 -10.26 -20.01 -5.87
N VAL A 201 -9.05 -19.50 -5.60
CA VAL A 201 -8.06 -20.23 -4.82
C VAL A 201 -8.52 -20.32 -3.36
N ALA A 202 -8.47 -21.52 -2.77
CA ALA A 202 -8.89 -21.74 -1.40
C ALA A 202 -7.86 -21.15 -0.41
N ASP A 203 -8.34 -20.44 0.62
CA ASP A 203 -7.51 -19.67 1.56
C ASP A 203 -6.52 -20.57 2.30
N VAL A 204 -6.98 -21.75 2.72
CA VAL A 204 -6.17 -22.74 3.41
C VAL A 204 -4.92 -23.17 2.63
N THR A 205 -4.94 -23.10 1.29
CA THR A 205 -3.79 -23.52 0.45
C THR A 205 -2.64 -22.52 0.48
N LYS A 206 -2.88 -21.29 0.92
CA LYS A 206 -1.88 -20.23 0.96
C LYS A 206 -1.32 -19.96 2.35
N THR A 207 -1.81 -20.66 3.37
CA THR A 207 -1.37 -20.45 4.76
C THR A 207 0.14 -20.55 4.93
N ALA A 208 0.78 -21.57 4.37
CA ALA A 208 2.22 -21.77 4.51
C ALA A 208 3.05 -20.59 3.92
N GLU A 209 2.57 -19.99 2.83
CA GLU A 209 3.22 -18.86 2.18
C GLU A 209 3.09 -17.56 3.01
N LEU A 210 2.10 -17.49 3.92
CA LEU A 210 1.85 -16.34 4.77
C LEU A 210 2.69 -16.35 6.05
N LEU A 211 3.29 -17.48 6.38
CA LEU A 211 4.10 -17.64 7.59
C LEU A 211 5.55 -17.23 7.33
N HIS A 212 6.18 -16.59 8.31
CA HIS A 212 7.59 -16.18 8.25
C HIS A 212 8.56 -17.19 8.91
N GLY A 213 8.04 -18.26 9.51
CA GLY A 213 8.83 -19.35 10.06
C GLY A 213 9.34 -19.17 11.48
N GLN A 214 9.03 -18.07 12.15
CA GLN A 214 9.41 -17.79 13.55
C GLN A 214 8.22 -17.79 14.51
N GLU A 215 7.00 -18.02 14.00
CA GLU A 215 5.78 -18.04 14.78
C GLU A 215 5.78 -19.17 15.82
N THR A 216 5.32 -18.87 17.01
CA THR A 216 4.94 -19.87 18.03
C THR A 216 3.48 -20.28 17.87
N GLN A 217 2.64 -19.39 17.35
CA GLN A 217 1.19 -19.60 17.15
C GLN A 217 0.72 -18.98 15.85
N VAL A 218 -0.26 -19.61 15.22
CA VAL A 218 -0.96 -19.10 14.04
C VAL A 218 -2.46 -19.10 14.33
N HIS A 219 -3.12 -17.98 14.06
CA HIS A 219 -4.55 -17.82 14.26
C HIS A 219 -5.26 -17.60 12.93
N ALA A 220 -6.34 -18.32 12.71
CA ALA A 220 -7.15 -18.26 11.50
C ALA A 220 -8.64 -18.35 11.83
N ASP A 221 -9.50 -17.97 10.90
CA ASP A 221 -10.93 -18.16 11.04
C ASP A 221 -11.36 -19.61 10.68
N ALA A 222 -12.66 -19.89 10.85
CA ALA A 222 -13.23 -21.21 10.56
C ALA A 222 -13.09 -21.65 9.08
N GLY A 223 -12.78 -20.73 8.16
CA GLY A 223 -12.51 -21.02 6.75
C GLY A 223 -11.20 -21.80 6.53
N TYR A 224 -10.33 -21.85 7.54
CA TYR A 224 -9.04 -22.53 7.52
C TYR A 224 -9.08 -23.91 8.21
N THR A 225 -10.25 -24.46 8.48
CA THR A 225 -10.40 -25.78 9.10
C THR A 225 -9.60 -26.85 8.34
N GLY A 226 -8.82 -27.67 9.08
CA GLY A 226 -7.98 -28.70 8.52
C GLY A 226 -6.62 -28.24 8.01
N VAL A 227 -6.27 -26.98 8.20
CA VAL A 227 -4.96 -26.43 7.78
C VAL A 227 -3.80 -27.12 8.50
N GLU A 228 -3.98 -27.52 9.75
CA GLU A 228 -2.98 -28.21 10.58
C GLU A 228 -2.58 -29.60 10.04
N GLN A 229 -3.45 -30.22 9.24
CA GLN A 229 -3.21 -31.55 8.64
C GLN A 229 -2.47 -31.47 7.29
N ARG A 230 -2.29 -30.28 6.75
CA ARG A 230 -1.62 -30.11 5.45
C ARG A 230 -0.12 -30.35 5.60
N ALA A 231 0.47 -31.08 4.63
CA ALA A 231 1.87 -31.48 4.66
C ALA A 231 2.83 -30.31 4.82
N GLU A 232 2.55 -29.18 4.15
CA GLU A 232 3.34 -27.96 4.23
C GLU A 232 3.32 -27.31 5.62
N ILE A 233 2.21 -27.43 6.36
CA ILE A 233 2.07 -26.91 7.73
C ILE A 233 2.68 -27.88 8.74
N VAL A 234 2.46 -29.17 8.57
CA VAL A 234 3.09 -30.21 9.40
C VAL A 234 4.62 -30.08 9.33
N ALA A 235 5.18 -29.82 8.15
CA ALA A 235 6.60 -29.61 7.96
C ALA A 235 7.14 -28.39 8.74
N LEU A 236 6.33 -27.34 8.92
CA LEU A 236 6.68 -26.15 9.70
C LEU A 236 6.62 -26.40 11.21
N LYS A 237 6.02 -27.50 11.68
CA LYS A 237 5.84 -27.84 13.11
C LYS A 237 5.17 -26.71 13.91
N ARG A 238 4.16 -26.08 13.35
CA ARG A 238 3.45 -24.95 13.97
C ARG A 238 2.15 -25.43 14.60
N LYS A 239 1.81 -24.83 15.74
CA LYS A 239 0.51 -24.97 16.35
C LYS A 239 -0.40 -23.89 15.77
N ILE A 240 -1.56 -24.31 15.23
CA ILE A 240 -2.59 -23.42 14.69
C ILE A 240 -3.78 -23.50 15.62
N ASP A 241 -4.21 -22.35 16.15
CA ASP A 241 -5.38 -22.18 17.03
C ASP A 241 -6.50 -21.43 16.30
#